data_b66b20b0be4b78fc2805783f058268c6
#
_entry.id   b66b20b0be4b78fc2805783f058268c6
#
_cell.length_a   1.000
_cell.length_b   1.000
_cell.length_c   1.000
_cell.angle_alpha   90.00
_cell.angle_beta   90.00
_cell.angle_gamma   90.00
#
_symmetry.space_group_name_H-M   'P 1'
#
loop_
_entity.id
_entity.type
_entity.pdbx_description
1 polymer ?
#
loop_
_entity_poly.entity_id
_entity_poly.type
_entity_poly.pdbx_seq_one_letter_code
_entity_poly.pdbx_strand_id
1 'polypeptide(L)'
;GRKKINNIMESLTTKRFNNYFKPNRTVSDWISNDKNNVDNYVKDKLCGYKVTNGLWMDMAQGIEDAFKIYDYNNINKNIPVLIISGSEDPVGEFKRGVISLYNFLRNFFTNIDIEIFEDERHEVFSGNKKREVYKSFKSFIEKA
;
A
#
# COMPACT_ATOMS: atom_id res chain seq x y z
N GLY A 1 25.60 -3.34 9.55
CA GLY A 1 25.76 -2.10 8.80
C GLY A 1 24.62 -1.90 7.78
N ARG A 2 24.51 -0.69 7.19
CA ARG A 2 23.43 -0.31 6.27
C ARG A 2 23.27 -1.24 5.06
N LYS A 3 24.36 -1.80 4.53
CA LYS A 3 24.37 -2.70 3.36
C LYS A 3 23.96 -4.15 3.66
N LYS A 4 23.83 -4.55 4.94
CA LYS A 4 23.39 -5.90 5.30
C LYS A 4 21.91 -6.09 5.04
N ILE A 5 21.52 -7.26 4.55
CA ILE A 5 20.14 -7.72 4.43
C ILE A 5 19.59 -7.98 5.84
N ASN A 6 18.32 -7.58 6.07
CA ASN A 6 17.67 -7.75 7.35
C ASN A 6 16.56 -8.80 7.29
N ASN A 7 16.90 -10.03 7.69
CA ASN A 7 15.91 -11.12 7.73
C ASN A 7 14.86 -10.94 8.84
N ILE A 8 15.15 -10.18 9.89
CA ILE A 8 14.18 -9.89 10.96
C ILE A 8 13.08 -8.99 10.42
N MET A 9 13.45 -7.91 9.73
CA MET A 9 12.47 -7.00 9.12
C MET A 9 11.61 -7.71 8.09
N GLU A 10 12.19 -8.58 7.26
CA GLU A 10 11.43 -9.42 6.33
C GLU A 10 10.41 -10.32 7.07
N SER A 11 10.78 -10.87 8.21
CA SER A 11 9.87 -11.71 9.01
C SER A 11 8.73 -10.92 9.65
N LEU A 12 8.99 -9.68 10.05
CA LEU A 12 8.00 -8.78 10.66
C LEU A 12 7.06 -8.12 9.64
N THR A 13 7.44 -8.13 8.38
CA THR A 13 6.69 -7.51 7.27
C THR A 13 6.15 -8.57 6.31
N THR A 14 6.81 -8.82 5.21
CA THR A 14 6.31 -9.65 4.09
C THR A 14 5.89 -11.06 4.51
N LYS A 15 6.69 -11.74 5.37
CA LYS A 15 6.30 -13.08 5.86
C LYS A 15 5.09 -13.02 6.78
N ARG A 16 5.01 -12.01 7.66
CA ARG A 16 3.85 -11.81 8.53
C ARG A 16 2.60 -11.52 7.70
N PHE A 17 2.71 -10.65 6.71
CA PHE A 17 1.59 -10.32 5.81
C PHE A 17 1.08 -11.57 5.09
N ASN A 18 1.98 -12.39 4.57
CA ASN A 18 1.59 -13.62 3.89
C ASN A 18 0.92 -14.64 4.81
N ASN A 19 1.27 -14.68 6.09
CA ASN A 19 0.68 -15.61 7.06
C ASN A 19 -0.82 -15.39 7.30
N TYR A 20 -1.36 -14.21 7.01
CA TYR A 20 -2.80 -13.96 7.10
C TYR A 20 -3.62 -14.72 6.06
N PHE A 21 -2.97 -15.18 4.99
CA PHE A 21 -3.63 -15.86 3.85
C PHE A 21 -3.33 -17.36 3.81
N LYS A 22 -3.07 -17.98 4.95
CA LYS A 22 -2.87 -19.44 5.02
C LYS A 22 -4.15 -20.22 4.74
N PRO A 23 -4.07 -21.37 4.01
CA PRO A 23 -2.85 -21.99 3.49
C PRO A 23 -2.28 -21.23 2.30
N ASN A 24 -0.98 -20.90 2.37
CA ASN A 24 -0.32 -20.15 1.31
C ASN A 24 -0.03 -21.00 0.09
N ARG A 25 -0.26 -20.45 -1.10
CA ARG A 25 0.14 -21.01 -2.38
C ARG A 25 1.57 -20.59 -2.75
N THR A 26 1.94 -19.35 -2.40
CA THR A 26 3.25 -18.77 -2.67
C THR A 26 3.77 -17.99 -1.44
N VAL A 27 4.97 -17.42 -1.56
CA VAL A 27 5.55 -16.53 -0.54
C VAL A 27 4.98 -15.10 -0.59
N SER A 28 4.12 -14.81 -1.56
CA SER A 28 3.64 -13.46 -1.87
C SER A 28 2.12 -13.38 -2.09
N ASP A 29 1.34 -14.30 -1.54
CA ASP A 29 -0.11 -14.30 -1.71
C ASP A 29 -0.79 -13.04 -1.14
N TRP A 30 -0.13 -12.37 -0.19
CA TRP A 30 -0.62 -11.12 0.40
C TRP A 30 -0.71 -9.95 -0.60
N ILE A 31 -0.02 -10.04 -1.74
CA ILE A 31 0.04 -8.98 -2.75
C ILE A 31 -1.30 -8.84 -3.48
N SER A 32 -1.88 -9.97 -3.89
CA SER A 32 -3.09 -9.95 -4.72
C SER A 32 -3.94 -11.20 -4.51
N ASN A 33 -5.24 -11.07 -4.75
CA ASN A 33 -6.17 -12.18 -4.86
C ASN A 33 -6.23 -12.75 -6.30
N ASP A 34 -5.67 -12.05 -7.30
CA ASP A 34 -5.46 -12.58 -8.65
C ASP A 34 -4.21 -13.47 -8.69
N LYS A 35 -4.43 -14.79 -8.86
CA LYS A 35 -3.35 -15.79 -8.88
C LYS A 35 -2.33 -15.52 -9.98
N ASN A 36 -2.77 -15.04 -11.15
CA ASN A 36 -1.87 -14.73 -12.25
C ASN A 36 -0.95 -13.56 -11.92
N ASN A 37 -1.47 -12.54 -11.23
CA ASN A 37 -0.65 -11.43 -10.76
C ASN A 37 0.41 -11.92 -9.78
N VAL A 38 0.03 -12.71 -8.78
CA VAL A 38 0.96 -13.28 -7.80
C VAL A 38 2.03 -14.15 -8.49
N ASP A 39 1.65 -14.98 -9.47
CA ASP A 39 2.59 -15.84 -10.20
C ASP A 39 3.59 -15.00 -11.03
N ASN A 40 3.13 -13.94 -11.66
CA ASN A 40 4.00 -13.02 -12.40
C ASN A 40 4.98 -12.32 -11.45
N TYR A 41 4.52 -11.82 -10.31
CA TYR A 41 5.37 -11.20 -9.30
C TYR A 41 6.46 -12.17 -8.78
N VAL A 42 6.10 -13.41 -8.47
CA VAL A 42 7.05 -14.42 -7.95
C VAL A 42 8.09 -14.83 -9.00
N LYS A 43 7.71 -14.81 -10.29
CA LYS A 43 8.63 -15.13 -11.40
C LYS A 43 9.56 -13.98 -11.78
N ASP A 44 9.18 -12.75 -11.47
CA ASP A 44 9.96 -11.56 -11.83
C ASP A 44 11.17 -11.42 -10.91
N LYS A 45 12.37 -11.44 -11.49
CA LYS A 45 13.64 -11.28 -10.76
C LYS A 45 13.81 -9.89 -10.13
N LEU A 46 13.05 -8.91 -10.58
CA LEU A 46 13.04 -7.55 -10.06
C LEU A 46 12.05 -7.36 -8.91
N CYS A 47 11.27 -8.40 -8.58
CA CYS A 47 10.29 -8.40 -7.51
C CYS A 47 10.71 -9.31 -6.34
N GLY A 48 10.23 -9.01 -5.14
CA GLY A 48 10.38 -9.88 -3.96
C GLY A 48 11.80 -10.07 -3.44
N TYR A 49 12.77 -9.28 -3.89
CA TYR A 49 14.14 -9.38 -3.41
C TYR A 49 14.30 -8.83 -2.00
N LYS A 50 15.27 -9.38 -1.28
CA LYS A 50 15.57 -8.94 0.09
C LYS A 50 16.24 -7.57 0.09
N VAL A 51 15.76 -6.70 0.95
CA VAL A 51 16.27 -5.34 1.05
C VAL A 51 17.22 -5.14 2.22
N THR A 52 18.07 -4.13 2.11
CA THR A 52 19.10 -3.83 3.11
C THR A 52 18.55 -3.09 4.33
N ASN A 53 19.30 -3.11 5.44
CA ASN A 53 19.01 -2.26 6.59
C ASN A 53 18.90 -0.78 6.21
N GLY A 54 19.72 -0.31 5.26
CA GLY A 54 19.68 1.07 4.78
C GLY A 54 18.32 1.43 4.23
N LEU A 55 17.76 0.59 3.35
CA LEU A 55 16.44 0.84 2.78
C LEU A 55 15.34 0.89 3.86
N TRP A 56 15.36 -0.04 4.82
CA TRP A 56 14.41 -0.02 5.94
C TRP A 56 14.49 1.26 6.78
N MET A 57 15.71 1.73 7.05
CA MET A 57 15.93 2.98 7.80
C MET A 57 15.43 4.20 7.02
N ASP A 58 15.75 4.27 5.72
CA ASP A 58 15.37 5.39 4.87
C ASP A 58 13.85 5.42 4.65
N MET A 59 13.21 4.26 4.53
CA MET A 59 11.75 4.14 4.47
C MET A 59 11.09 4.58 5.78
N ALA A 60 11.60 4.15 6.93
CA ALA A 60 11.06 4.57 8.24
C ALA A 60 11.19 6.09 8.43
N GLN A 61 12.35 6.67 8.06
CA GLN A 61 12.55 8.12 8.11
C GLN A 61 11.60 8.85 7.16
N GLY A 62 11.42 8.35 5.93
CA GLY A 62 10.49 8.94 4.97
C GLY A 62 9.04 8.93 5.46
N ILE A 63 8.61 7.84 6.13
CA ILE A 63 7.27 7.78 6.75
C ILE A 63 7.16 8.80 7.89
N GLU A 64 8.15 8.88 8.78
CA GLU A 64 8.17 9.87 9.86
C GLU A 64 8.08 11.30 9.31
N ASP A 65 8.88 11.61 8.29
CA ASP A 65 8.88 12.92 7.65
C ASP A 65 7.55 13.24 6.98
N ALA A 66 6.91 12.27 6.33
CA ALA A 66 5.63 12.45 5.67
C ALA A 66 4.47 12.83 6.62
N PHE A 67 4.60 12.54 7.92
CA PHE A 67 3.58 12.89 8.92
C PHE A 67 3.89 14.15 9.75
N LYS A 68 4.89 14.94 9.36
CA LYS A 68 5.18 16.23 10.03
C LYS A 68 4.12 17.28 9.70
N ILE A 69 3.31 17.62 10.68
CA ILE A 69 2.13 18.49 10.53
C ILE A 69 2.48 19.88 9.95
N TYR A 70 3.62 20.45 10.32
CA TYR A 70 4.00 21.78 9.83
C TYR A 70 4.18 21.85 8.31
N ASP A 71 4.53 20.75 7.67
CA ASP A 71 4.71 20.68 6.21
C ASP A 71 3.37 20.82 5.47
N TYR A 72 2.25 20.46 6.11
CA TYR A 72 0.91 20.58 5.56
C TYR A 72 0.34 22.01 5.60
N ASN A 73 0.94 22.92 6.35
CA ASN A 73 0.44 24.31 6.46
C ASN A 73 0.59 25.11 5.16
N ASN A 74 1.56 24.75 4.33
CA ASN A 74 1.93 25.47 3.11
C ASN A 74 1.48 24.78 1.82
N ILE A 75 0.75 23.66 1.90
CA ILE A 75 0.26 22.96 0.71
C ILE A 75 -1.03 23.59 0.18
N ASN A 76 -1.29 23.40 -1.11
CA ASN A 76 -2.58 23.75 -1.68
C ASN A 76 -3.66 22.78 -1.18
N LYS A 77 -4.52 23.25 -0.29
CA LYS A 77 -5.58 22.44 0.35
C LYS A 77 -6.67 21.98 -0.62
N ASN A 78 -6.74 22.59 -1.79
CA ASN A 78 -7.75 22.27 -2.81
C ASN A 78 -7.30 21.22 -3.82
N ILE A 79 -6.08 20.70 -3.69
CA ILE A 79 -5.63 19.58 -4.53
C ILE A 79 -6.56 18.40 -4.30
N PRO A 80 -7.16 17.82 -5.35
CA PRO A 80 -7.94 16.60 -5.23
C PRO A 80 -7.05 15.44 -4.75
N VAL A 81 -7.51 14.71 -3.77
CA VAL A 81 -6.81 13.53 -3.21
C VAL A 81 -7.74 12.34 -3.24
N LEU A 82 -7.30 11.23 -3.81
CA LEU A 82 -8.01 9.96 -3.76
C LEU A 82 -7.11 8.90 -3.10
N ILE A 83 -7.63 8.28 -2.05
CA ILE A 83 -6.99 7.14 -1.39
C ILE A 83 -7.68 5.88 -1.88
N ILE A 84 -6.93 4.96 -2.49
CA ILE A 84 -7.43 3.67 -2.96
C ILE A 84 -6.71 2.55 -2.22
N SER A 85 -7.45 1.57 -1.71
CA SER A 85 -6.88 0.40 -1.03
C SER A 85 -7.77 -0.83 -1.13
N GLY A 86 -7.18 -2.00 -0.95
CA GLY A 86 -7.92 -3.24 -0.77
C GLY A 86 -8.35 -3.45 0.69
N SER A 87 -9.52 -4.04 0.90
CA SER A 87 -10.01 -4.33 2.25
C SER A 87 -9.19 -5.40 2.97
N GLU A 88 -8.52 -6.27 2.21
CA GLU A 88 -7.67 -7.33 2.72
C GLU A 88 -6.17 -6.98 2.65
N ASP A 89 -5.80 -5.69 2.43
CA ASP A 89 -4.41 -5.28 2.44
C ASP A 89 -3.83 -5.27 3.87
N PRO A 90 -2.88 -6.18 4.20
CA PRO A 90 -2.26 -6.21 5.52
C PRO A 90 -1.32 -5.03 5.77
N VAL A 91 -0.82 -4.34 4.73
CA VAL A 91 0.00 -3.12 4.85
C VAL A 91 -0.88 -1.97 5.32
N GLY A 92 -2.11 -1.88 4.82
CA GLY A 92 -3.13 -0.94 5.26
C GLY A 92 -3.87 -1.37 6.53
N GLU A 93 -3.35 -2.36 7.26
CA GLU A 93 -3.99 -2.92 8.47
C GLU A 93 -5.45 -3.33 8.25
N PHE A 94 -5.73 -3.95 7.10
CA PHE A 94 -7.09 -4.40 6.77
C PHE A 94 -8.11 -3.27 6.90
N LYS A 95 -7.94 -2.17 6.16
CA LYS A 95 -8.70 -0.90 6.16
C LYS A 95 -8.35 0.07 7.29
N ARG A 96 -8.00 -0.39 8.50
CA ARG A 96 -7.85 0.49 9.67
C ARG A 96 -6.80 1.57 9.48
N GLY A 97 -5.60 1.21 9.00
CA GLY A 97 -4.53 2.16 8.72
C GLY A 97 -4.91 3.15 7.61
N VAL A 98 -5.60 2.68 6.57
CA VAL A 98 -6.06 3.51 5.46
C VAL A 98 -7.13 4.51 5.91
N ILE A 99 -8.09 4.09 6.74
CA ILE A 99 -9.10 4.97 7.35
C ILE A 99 -8.43 6.00 8.27
N SER A 100 -7.42 5.59 9.04
CA SER A 100 -6.64 6.51 9.89
C SER A 100 -5.90 7.55 9.06
N LEU A 101 -5.29 7.14 7.93
CA LEU A 101 -4.65 8.04 6.98
C LEU A 101 -5.65 9.05 6.40
N TYR A 102 -6.83 8.58 5.95
CA TYR A 102 -7.90 9.46 5.48
C TYR A 102 -8.30 10.48 6.54
N ASN A 103 -8.55 10.03 7.78
CA ASN A 103 -8.92 10.90 8.89
C ASN A 103 -7.84 11.93 9.24
N PHE A 104 -6.56 11.57 9.09
CA PHE A 104 -5.46 12.51 9.25
C PHE A 104 -5.44 13.55 8.11
N LEU A 105 -5.49 13.12 6.86
CA LEU A 105 -5.34 13.99 5.69
C LEU A 105 -6.55 14.94 5.50
N ARG A 106 -7.77 14.53 5.86
CA ARG A 106 -8.96 15.40 5.79
C ARG A 106 -8.89 16.64 6.67
N ASN A 107 -7.92 16.73 7.59
CA ASN A 107 -7.66 17.98 8.34
C ASN A 107 -6.92 19.03 7.50
N PHE A 108 -6.32 18.62 6.39
CA PHE A 108 -5.47 19.46 5.55
C PHE A 108 -6.02 19.66 4.15
N PHE A 109 -6.71 18.67 3.58
CA PHE A 109 -7.29 18.71 2.25
C PHE A 109 -8.81 18.85 2.30
N THR A 110 -9.35 19.75 1.48
CA THR A 110 -10.81 20.01 1.39
C THR A 110 -11.50 19.06 0.38
N ASN A 111 -10.74 18.54 -0.58
CA ASN A 111 -11.22 17.65 -1.63
C ASN A 111 -10.50 16.31 -1.53
N ILE A 112 -10.94 15.46 -0.63
CA ILE A 112 -10.33 14.16 -0.37
C ILE A 112 -11.40 13.06 -0.30
N ASP A 113 -11.17 11.99 -1.08
CA ASP A 113 -12.01 10.80 -1.11
C ASP A 113 -11.22 9.55 -0.72
N ILE A 114 -11.94 8.53 -0.27
CA ILE A 114 -11.40 7.22 0.05
C ILE A 114 -12.27 6.13 -0.59
N GLU A 115 -11.65 5.20 -1.30
CA GLU A 115 -12.30 4.01 -1.84
C GLU A 115 -11.59 2.74 -1.38
N ILE A 116 -12.35 1.85 -0.75
CA ILE A 116 -11.85 0.57 -0.27
C ILE A 116 -12.56 -0.53 -1.05
N PHE A 117 -11.78 -1.29 -1.83
CA PHE A 117 -12.29 -2.39 -2.64
C PHE A 117 -12.32 -3.68 -1.81
N GLU A 118 -13.54 -4.17 -1.55
CA GLU A 118 -13.74 -5.40 -0.76
C GLU A 118 -13.08 -6.60 -1.44
N ASP A 119 -12.52 -7.50 -0.62
CA ASP A 119 -11.80 -8.70 -1.00
C ASP A 119 -10.50 -8.46 -1.80
N GLU A 120 -10.13 -7.20 -2.08
CA GLU A 120 -8.85 -6.89 -2.72
C GLU A 120 -7.73 -6.77 -1.69
N ARG A 121 -6.51 -7.18 -2.11
CA ARG A 121 -5.29 -7.13 -1.32
C ARG A 121 -4.45 -5.90 -1.66
N HIS A 122 -3.14 -5.99 -1.52
CA HIS A 122 -2.22 -4.85 -1.65
C HIS A 122 -2.21 -4.21 -3.04
N GLU A 123 -2.14 -5.00 -4.10
CA GLU A 123 -2.08 -4.51 -5.48
C GLU A 123 -3.47 -4.44 -6.13
N VAL A 124 -4.29 -3.48 -5.72
CA VAL A 124 -5.67 -3.33 -6.19
C VAL A 124 -5.78 -3.11 -7.70
N PHE A 125 -4.80 -2.44 -8.34
CA PHE A 125 -4.76 -2.23 -9.78
C PHE A 125 -4.46 -3.50 -10.59
N SER A 126 -4.03 -4.56 -9.93
CA SER A 126 -3.71 -5.86 -10.53
C SER A 126 -4.55 -7.00 -9.96
N GLY A 127 -5.52 -6.68 -9.08
CA GLY A 127 -6.40 -7.65 -8.44
C GLY A 127 -7.58 -8.09 -9.32
N ASN A 128 -8.48 -8.86 -8.75
CA ASN A 128 -9.65 -9.39 -9.45
C ASN A 128 -10.63 -8.26 -9.84
N LYS A 129 -10.72 -7.20 -9.04
CA LYS A 129 -11.58 -6.02 -9.28
C LYS A 129 -10.86 -4.88 -10.02
N LYS A 130 -9.71 -5.14 -10.64
CA LYS A 130 -8.92 -4.11 -11.35
C LYS A 130 -9.71 -3.23 -12.31
N ARG A 131 -10.73 -3.78 -13.00
CA ARG A 131 -11.57 -2.99 -13.91
C ARG A 131 -12.39 -1.92 -13.16
N GLU A 132 -12.91 -2.26 -11.99
CA GLU A 132 -13.66 -1.34 -11.12
C GLU A 132 -12.72 -0.26 -10.57
N VAL A 133 -11.53 -0.68 -10.10
CA VAL A 133 -10.47 0.23 -9.62
C VAL A 133 -10.07 1.23 -10.70
N TYR A 134 -9.79 0.75 -11.93
CA TYR A 134 -9.45 1.64 -13.05
C TYR A 134 -10.59 2.59 -13.42
N LYS A 135 -11.85 2.13 -13.37
CA LYS A 135 -13.01 2.99 -13.64
C LYS A 135 -13.12 4.11 -12.61
N SER A 136 -12.97 3.78 -11.33
CA SER A 136 -12.98 4.76 -10.24
C SER A 136 -11.84 5.77 -10.39
N PHE A 137 -10.61 5.28 -10.54
CA PHE A 137 -9.44 6.12 -10.75
C PHE A 137 -9.59 7.06 -11.95
N LYS A 138 -10.07 6.55 -13.08
CA LYS A 138 -10.36 7.35 -14.27
C LYS A 138 -11.39 8.44 -13.97
N SER A 139 -12.49 8.08 -13.31
CA SER A 139 -13.54 9.04 -12.94
C SER A 139 -13.02 10.15 -12.01
N PHE A 140 -12.10 9.83 -11.12
CA PHE A 140 -11.45 10.81 -10.27
C PHE A 140 -10.61 11.79 -11.09
N ILE A 141 -9.76 11.31 -12.01
CA ILE A 141 -8.92 12.17 -12.84
C ILE A 141 -9.76 13.08 -13.75
N GLU A 142 -10.89 12.59 -14.28
CA GLU A 142 -11.76 13.37 -15.16
C GLU A 142 -12.51 14.50 -14.42
N LYS A 143 -12.57 14.46 -13.09
CA LYS A 143 -13.22 15.46 -12.23
C LYS A 143 -12.23 16.41 -11.54
N ALA A 144 -10.94 16.02 -11.48
CA ALA A 144 -9.88 16.76 -10.82
C ALA A 144 -9.40 17.93 -11.68
#